data_761feeb70aef268cc289b354500a3f79
#
_entry.id   761feeb70aef268cc289b354500a3f79
#
_cell.length_a   1.000
_cell.length_b   1.000
_cell.length_c   1.000
_cell.angle_alpha   90.00
_cell.angle_beta   90.00
_cell.angle_gamma   90.00
#
_symmetry.space_group_name_H-M   'P 1'
#
loop_
_entity.id
_entity.type
_entity.pdbx_description
1 polymer ?
#
loop_
_entity_poly.entity_id
_entity_poly.type
_entity_poly.pdbx_seq_one_letter_code
_entity_poly.pdbx_strand_id
1 'polypeptide(L)'
;GRAGNQPPAAEKAARKKYFAGIDSGSTTTNMVVLDENEAMLAFVIVRTGPRAHVGAQAALETVCRTLHIEPDALSAIVATGYGRNNIPFATRTKTEITCHARGAHALNPAVRTIIDIGGQDSKVINLDETGHVSGFMMNDKCAAGTGRFLEMMARTLELDMEEMSRRGLTWEKELTISSMCTVFAES
;
A
#
# COMPACT_ATOMS: atom_id res chain seq x y z
N GLY A 1 -35.68 -7.72 -56.80
CA GLY A 1 -34.67 -7.95 -55.76
C GLY A 1 -34.25 -6.62 -55.16
N ARG A 2 -34.73 -6.32 -53.94
CA ARG A 2 -34.21 -5.17 -53.15
C ARG A 2 -33.14 -5.75 -52.21
N ALA A 3 -31.89 -5.38 -52.47
CA ALA A 3 -30.78 -5.62 -51.53
C ALA A 3 -30.94 -4.70 -50.33
N GLY A 4 -31.19 -5.31 -49.16
CA GLY A 4 -31.21 -4.61 -47.89
C GLY A 4 -29.80 -4.21 -47.50
N ASN A 5 -29.56 -2.90 -47.41
CA ASN A 5 -28.34 -2.32 -46.90
C ASN A 5 -28.36 -2.45 -45.34
N GLN A 6 -27.68 -3.46 -44.77
CA GLN A 6 -27.43 -3.49 -43.35
C GLN A 6 -26.37 -2.44 -43.03
N PRO A 7 -26.61 -1.57 -42.04
CA PRO A 7 -25.55 -0.67 -41.57
C PRO A 7 -24.41 -1.48 -40.97
N PRO A 8 -23.14 -1.03 -41.16
CA PRO A 8 -22.00 -1.71 -40.58
C PRO A 8 -22.13 -1.69 -39.06
N ALA A 9 -21.88 -2.86 -38.43
CA ALA A 9 -21.82 -3.01 -37.00
C ALA A 9 -20.84 -1.98 -36.44
N ALA A 10 -21.35 -1.06 -35.63
CA ALA A 10 -20.50 -0.10 -34.92
C ALA A 10 -19.43 -0.88 -34.15
N GLU A 11 -18.19 -0.69 -34.56
CA GLU A 11 -17.02 -1.19 -33.87
C GLU A 11 -17.11 -0.70 -32.42
N LYS A 12 -17.42 -1.62 -31.48
CA LYS A 12 -17.43 -1.31 -30.05
C LYS A 12 -16.01 -0.91 -29.71
N ALA A 13 -15.77 0.40 -29.60
CA ALA A 13 -14.50 0.92 -29.08
C ALA A 13 -14.17 0.11 -27.80
N ALA A 14 -12.99 -0.51 -27.78
CA ALA A 14 -12.56 -1.34 -26.67
C ALA A 14 -12.64 -0.50 -25.38
N ARG A 15 -13.54 -0.91 -24.48
CA ARG A 15 -13.80 -0.19 -23.23
C ARG A 15 -12.51 -0.24 -22.42
N LYS A 16 -11.91 0.90 -22.10
CA LYS A 16 -10.73 1.00 -21.24
C LYS A 16 -10.96 0.20 -19.96
N LYS A 17 -10.02 -0.67 -19.61
CA LYS A 17 -10.08 -1.46 -18.37
C LYS A 17 -9.29 -0.76 -17.27
N TYR A 18 -9.89 -0.66 -16.11
CA TYR A 18 -9.25 -0.11 -14.91
C TYR A 18 -9.17 -1.19 -13.84
N PHE A 19 -8.03 -1.26 -13.16
CA PHE A 19 -7.77 -2.18 -12.07
C PHE A 19 -7.34 -1.39 -10.85
N ALA A 20 -7.88 -1.71 -9.69
CA ALA A 20 -7.54 -1.00 -8.47
C ALA A 20 -6.91 -1.93 -7.43
N GLY A 21 -5.93 -1.39 -6.72
CA GLY A 21 -5.39 -1.96 -5.49
C GLY A 21 -5.70 -1.06 -4.32
N ILE A 22 -6.14 -1.63 -3.20
CA ILE A 22 -6.40 -0.89 -1.98
C ILE A 22 -5.71 -1.57 -0.80
N ASP A 23 -4.83 -0.84 -0.13
CA ASP A 23 -4.19 -1.24 1.13
C ASP A 23 -4.87 -0.51 2.29
N SER A 24 -5.65 -1.24 3.05
CA SER A 24 -6.31 -0.72 4.25
C SER A 24 -5.47 -1.04 5.49
N GLY A 25 -4.50 -0.19 5.75
CA GLY A 25 -3.63 -0.27 6.92
C GLY A 25 -4.28 0.25 8.20
N SER A 26 -3.58 0.12 9.31
CA SER A 26 -4.04 0.58 10.64
C SER A 26 -4.09 2.11 10.76
N THR A 27 -3.27 2.83 10.01
CA THR A 27 -3.13 4.30 10.08
C THR A 27 -3.66 4.96 8.82
N THR A 28 -3.28 4.46 7.65
CA THR A 28 -3.66 4.99 6.35
C THR A 28 -4.28 3.91 5.47
N THR A 29 -5.16 4.35 4.59
CA THR A 29 -5.68 3.56 3.48
C THR A 29 -5.15 4.17 2.19
N ASN A 30 -4.45 3.35 1.41
CA ASN A 30 -3.84 3.75 0.15
C ASN A 30 -4.59 3.06 -0.99
N MET A 31 -4.91 3.79 -2.04
CA MET A 31 -5.54 3.22 -3.22
C MET A 31 -4.83 3.67 -4.49
N VAL A 32 -4.63 2.75 -5.41
CA VAL A 32 -4.01 2.98 -6.72
C VAL A 32 -4.92 2.42 -7.81
N VAL A 33 -4.98 3.11 -8.95
CA VAL A 33 -5.67 2.63 -10.15
C VAL A 33 -4.68 2.51 -11.29
N LEU A 34 -4.68 1.36 -11.94
CA LEU A 34 -3.85 1.02 -13.10
C LEU A 34 -4.74 0.81 -14.33
N ASP A 35 -4.17 1.00 -15.52
CA ASP A 35 -4.77 0.56 -16.78
C ASP A 35 -4.39 -0.90 -17.11
N GLU A 36 -4.81 -1.38 -18.29
CA GLU A 36 -4.51 -2.72 -18.80
C GLU A 36 -3.02 -2.96 -19.12
N ASN A 37 -2.21 -1.91 -19.18
CA ASN A 37 -0.76 -1.97 -19.39
C ASN A 37 0.02 -1.82 -18.08
N GLU A 38 -0.66 -1.90 -16.93
CA GLU A 38 -0.09 -1.71 -15.59
C GLU A 38 0.43 -0.27 -15.35
N ALA A 39 0.06 0.69 -16.20
CA ALA A 39 0.41 2.09 -15.98
C ALA A 39 -0.46 2.69 -14.87
N MET A 40 0.18 3.37 -13.91
CA MET A 40 -0.51 4.03 -12.80
C MET A 40 -1.22 5.30 -13.29
N LEU A 41 -2.55 5.32 -13.15
CA LEU A 41 -3.41 6.43 -13.58
C LEU A 41 -3.74 7.40 -12.46
N ALA A 42 -3.92 6.87 -11.25
CA ALA A 42 -4.22 7.67 -10.06
C ALA A 42 -3.79 6.93 -8.80
N PHE A 43 -3.50 7.68 -7.74
CA PHE A 43 -3.34 7.15 -6.39
C PHE A 43 -3.86 8.15 -5.36
N VAL A 44 -4.21 7.64 -4.20
CA VAL A 44 -4.62 8.44 -3.04
C VAL A 44 -4.18 7.78 -1.75
N ILE A 45 -3.87 8.61 -0.77
CA ILE A 45 -3.60 8.21 0.61
C ILE A 45 -4.58 8.96 1.51
N VAL A 46 -5.38 8.22 2.27
CA VAL A 46 -6.33 8.78 3.24
C VAL A 46 -6.08 8.17 4.62
N ARG A 47 -6.53 8.84 5.68
CA ARG A 47 -6.54 8.24 7.02
C ARG A 47 -7.57 7.12 7.09
N THR A 48 -7.19 5.96 7.62
CA THR A 48 -8.12 4.82 7.76
C THR A 48 -9.27 5.15 8.72
N GLY A 49 -8.96 5.88 9.81
CA GLY A 49 -9.94 6.15 10.87
C GLY A 49 -10.34 4.88 11.64
N PRO A 50 -11.35 4.96 12.51
CA PRO A 50 -11.76 3.85 13.36
C PRO A 50 -12.48 2.71 12.61
N ARG A 51 -12.93 2.94 11.40
CA ARG A 51 -13.65 1.98 10.57
C ARG A 51 -13.03 1.89 9.18
N ALA A 52 -12.36 0.77 8.88
CA ALA A 52 -11.62 0.56 7.65
C ALA A 52 -12.44 0.82 6.37
N HIS A 53 -13.71 0.40 6.35
CA HIS A 53 -14.58 0.60 5.18
C HIS A 53 -14.86 2.09 4.88
N VAL A 54 -14.84 2.96 5.89
CA VAL A 54 -15.06 4.41 5.69
C VAL A 54 -13.87 5.04 4.98
N GLY A 55 -12.65 4.74 5.43
CA GLY A 55 -11.43 5.18 4.74
C GLY A 55 -11.34 4.62 3.32
N ALA A 56 -11.69 3.35 3.16
CA ALA A 56 -11.70 2.70 1.85
C ALA A 56 -12.71 3.35 0.88
N GLN A 57 -13.91 3.67 1.36
CA GLN A 57 -14.92 4.35 0.57
C GLN A 57 -14.45 5.75 0.13
N ALA A 58 -13.86 6.52 1.05
CA ALA A 58 -13.31 7.83 0.73
C ALA A 58 -12.16 7.76 -0.31
N ALA A 59 -11.32 6.71 -0.22
CA ALA A 59 -10.27 6.48 -1.21
C ALA A 59 -10.86 6.16 -2.60
N LEU A 60 -11.86 5.28 -2.67
CA LEU A 60 -12.55 4.92 -3.90
C LEU A 60 -13.20 6.16 -4.57
N GLU A 61 -13.96 6.93 -3.82
CA GLU A 61 -14.60 8.15 -4.33
C GLU A 61 -13.58 9.16 -4.86
N THR A 62 -12.43 9.27 -4.18
CA THR A 62 -11.39 10.20 -4.58
C THR A 62 -10.73 9.79 -5.90
N VAL A 63 -10.33 8.52 -6.07
CA VAL A 63 -9.72 8.07 -7.33
C VAL A 63 -10.72 8.10 -8.48
N CYS A 64 -11.98 7.73 -8.25
CA CYS A 64 -13.03 7.80 -9.26
C CYS A 64 -13.27 9.24 -9.73
N ARG A 65 -13.32 10.19 -8.80
CA ARG A 65 -13.42 11.62 -9.11
C ARG A 65 -12.23 12.14 -9.91
N THR A 66 -11.01 11.75 -9.52
CA THR A 66 -9.78 12.14 -10.21
C THR A 66 -9.73 11.64 -11.65
N LEU A 67 -10.23 10.42 -11.88
CA LEU A 67 -10.25 9.81 -13.21
C LEU A 67 -11.52 10.11 -14.02
N HIS A 68 -12.50 10.81 -13.43
CA HIS A 68 -13.82 11.04 -14.02
C HIS A 68 -14.51 9.74 -14.47
N ILE A 69 -14.47 8.70 -13.61
CA ILE A 69 -15.12 7.41 -13.85
C ILE A 69 -16.06 7.07 -12.69
N GLU A 70 -17.03 6.18 -12.98
CA GLU A 70 -17.87 5.59 -11.95
C GLU A 70 -17.19 4.33 -11.35
N PRO A 71 -17.50 3.93 -10.11
CA PRO A 71 -16.90 2.75 -9.47
C PRO A 71 -17.08 1.45 -10.26
N ASP A 72 -18.16 1.30 -11.02
CA ASP A 72 -18.44 0.13 -11.87
C ASP A 72 -17.55 0.03 -13.12
N ALA A 73 -16.82 1.09 -13.45
CA ALA A 73 -15.79 1.07 -14.49
C ALA A 73 -14.53 0.29 -14.05
N LEU A 74 -14.34 0.08 -12.74
CA LEU A 74 -13.24 -0.71 -12.20
C LEU A 74 -13.51 -2.21 -12.45
N SER A 75 -12.71 -2.81 -13.32
CA SER A 75 -12.83 -4.23 -13.71
C SER A 75 -12.52 -5.19 -12.56
N ALA A 76 -11.61 -4.80 -11.66
CA ALA A 76 -11.31 -5.52 -10.44
C ALA A 76 -10.73 -4.57 -9.37
N ILE A 77 -11.01 -4.90 -8.10
CA ILE A 77 -10.46 -4.21 -6.93
C ILE A 77 -9.86 -5.27 -6.01
N VAL A 78 -8.54 -5.22 -5.80
CA VAL A 78 -7.83 -6.13 -4.91
C VAL A 78 -7.54 -5.41 -3.60
N ALA A 79 -8.04 -5.95 -2.49
CA ALA A 79 -7.79 -5.39 -1.16
C ALA A 79 -6.67 -6.14 -0.43
N THR A 80 -5.85 -5.38 0.28
CA THR A 80 -4.80 -5.86 1.16
C THR A 80 -4.76 -5.06 2.48
N GLY A 81 -3.80 -5.36 3.33
CA GLY A 81 -3.65 -4.74 4.65
C GLY A 81 -4.55 -5.35 5.72
N TYR A 82 -4.48 -4.78 6.89
CA TYR A 82 -5.22 -5.24 8.08
C TYR A 82 -6.74 -5.23 7.88
N GLY A 83 -7.24 -4.18 7.22
CA GLY A 83 -8.68 -3.98 6.98
C GLY A 83 -9.23 -4.70 5.75
N ARG A 84 -8.44 -5.46 4.99
CA ARG A 84 -8.81 -6.01 3.68
C ARG A 84 -10.13 -6.79 3.65
N ASN A 85 -10.45 -7.50 4.74
CA ASN A 85 -11.67 -8.30 4.84
C ASN A 85 -12.94 -7.45 5.12
N ASN A 86 -12.77 -6.17 5.44
CA ASN A 86 -13.86 -5.24 5.75
C ASN A 86 -14.12 -4.24 4.60
N ILE A 87 -13.64 -4.52 3.39
CA ILE A 87 -13.84 -3.69 2.20
C ILE A 87 -14.94 -4.32 1.35
N PRO A 88 -16.19 -3.82 1.40
CA PRO A 88 -17.34 -4.51 0.79
C PRO A 88 -17.32 -4.54 -0.74
N PHE A 89 -16.61 -3.60 -1.36
CA PHE A 89 -16.51 -3.48 -2.82
C PHE A 89 -15.24 -4.16 -3.38
N ALA A 90 -14.39 -4.77 -2.55
CA ALA A 90 -13.25 -5.53 -3.03
C ALA A 90 -13.69 -6.81 -3.75
N THR A 91 -13.18 -7.03 -4.95
CA THR A 91 -13.45 -8.24 -5.72
C THR A 91 -12.60 -9.43 -5.27
N ARG A 92 -11.43 -9.14 -4.69
CA ARG A 92 -10.48 -10.12 -4.15
C ARG A 92 -9.68 -9.54 -3.00
N THR A 93 -9.16 -10.41 -2.14
CA THR A 93 -8.20 -10.04 -1.10
C THR A 93 -6.88 -10.78 -1.31
N LYS A 94 -5.78 -10.14 -0.92
CA LYS A 94 -4.43 -10.71 -0.90
C LYS A 94 -3.73 -10.28 0.38
N THR A 95 -2.72 -11.05 0.80
CA THR A 95 -1.89 -10.65 1.94
C THR A 95 -0.98 -9.50 1.53
N GLU A 96 -0.65 -8.62 2.46
CA GLU A 96 0.26 -7.51 2.20
C GLU A 96 1.67 -8.00 1.82
N ILE A 97 2.13 -9.12 2.39
CA ILE A 97 3.40 -9.75 2.02
C ILE A 97 3.42 -10.08 0.52
N THR A 98 2.35 -10.68 -0.01
CA THR A 98 2.23 -10.97 -1.44
C THR A 98 2.20 -9.70 -2.29
N CYS A 99 1.48 -8.67 -1.84
CA CYS A 99 1.36 -7.41 -2.57
C CYS A 99 2.69 -6.64 -2.58
N HIS A 100 3.40 -6.56 -1.45
CA HIS A 100 4.73 -5.94 -1.37
C HIS A 100 5.74 -6.66 -2.26
N ALA A 101 5.75 -8.00 -2.23
CA ALA A 101 6.61 -8.81 -3.08
C ALA A 101 6.40 -8.49 -4.58
N ARG A 102 5.15 -8.52 -5.03
CA ARG A 102 4.80 -8.24 -6.42
C ARG A 102 5.10 -6.81 -6.84
N GLY A 103 4.76 -5.85 -5.98
CA GLY A 103 5.01 -4.42 -6.24
C GLY A 103 6.51 -4.11 -6.33
N ALA A 104 7.29 -4.58 -5.36
CA ALA A 104 8.74 -4.36 -5.34
C ALA A 104 9.44 -5.03 -6.54
N HIS A 105 9.03 -6.26 -6.90
CA HIS A 105 9.59 -6.95 -8.07
C HIS A 105 9.21 -6.27 -9.39
N ALA A 106 8.00 -5.72 -9.51
CA ALA A 106 7.58 -4.97 -10.68
C ALA A 106 8.41 -3.69 -10.86
N LEU A 107 8.76 -3.01 -9.74
CA LEU A 107 9.60 -1.81 -9.77
C LEU A 107 11.08 -2.13 -10.00
N ASN A 108 11.57 -3.23 -9.44
CA ASN A 108 12.94 -3.69 -9.58
C ASN A 108 13.00 -5.22 -9.65
N PRO A 109 13.08 -5.82 -10.85
CA PRO A 109 13.16 -7.28 -11.04
C PRO A 109 14.37 -7.95 -10.39
N ALA A 110 15.40 -7.16 -10.02
CA ALA A 110 16.59 -7.69 -9.34
C ALA A 110 16.42 -7.79 -7.82
N VAL A 111 15.31 -7.27 -7.23
CA VAL A 111 15.08 -7.35 -5.79
C VAL A 111 14.95 -8.80 -5.33
N ARG A 112 15.61 -9.12 -4.20
CA ARG A 112 15.55 -10.45 -3.56
C ARG A 112 15.15 -10.38 -2.09
N THR A 113 15.33 -9.21 -1.47
CA THR A 113 14.95 -8.98 -0.06
C THR A 113 14.28 -7.62 0.07
N ILE A 114 13.16 -7.60 0.73
CA ILE A 114 12.40 -6.39 1.06
C ILE A 114 12.42 -6.24 2.57
N ILE A 115 12.78 -5.05 3.04
CA ILE A 115 12.61 -4.65 4.44
C ILE A 115 11.44 -3.66 4.46
N ASP A 116 10.32 -4.09 5.03
CA ASP A 116 9.11 -3.30 5.17
C ASP A 116 8.96 -2.86 6.63
N ILE A 117 8.95 -1.55 6.85
CA ILE A 117 8.79 -0.94 8.16
C ILE A 117 7.44 -0.24 8.18
N GLY A 118 6.46 -0.88 8.78
CA GLY A 118 5.11 -0.36 8.94
C GLY A 118 4.95 0.55 10.15
N GLY A 119 3.73 1.03 10.36
CA GLY A 119 3.39 1.87 11.51
C GLY A 119 3.45 1.10 12.84
N GLN A 120 3.15 -0.19 12.84
CA GLN A 120 3.06 -1.03 14.06
C GLN A 120 3.83 -2.34 13.98
N ASP A 121 4.35 -2.68 12.84
CA ASP A 121 5.09 -3.91 12.58
C ASP A 121 6.28 -3.67 11.66
N SER A 122 7.13 -4.67 11.55
CA SER A 122 8.20 -4.69 10.55
C SER A 122 8.32 -6.10 9.96
N LYS A 123 8.69 -6.18 8.68
CA LYS A 123 8.78 -7.42 7.94
C LYS A 123 10.05 -7.47 7.11
N VAL A 124 10.62 -8.67 7.00
CA VAL A 124 11.62 -8.99 6.00
C VAL A 124 11.02 -10.05 5.08
N ILE A 125 10.97 -9.76 3.78
CA ILE A 125 10.36 -10.65 2.79
C ILE A 125 11.45 -11.04 1.80
N ASN A 126 11.69 -12.33 1.64
CA ASN A 126 12.64 -12.87 0.67
C ASN A 126 11.90 -13.33 -0.57
N LEU A 127 12.46 -13.02 -1.75
CA LEU A 127 11.92 -13.36 -3.05
C LEU A 127 12.83 -14.34 -3.78
N ASP A 128 12.23 -15.20 -4.57
CA ASP A 128 12.94 -15.97 -5.58
C ASP A 128 13.24 -15.14 -6.85
N GLU A 129 13.85 -15.73 -7.85
CA GLU A 129 14.21 -15.07 -9.11
C GLU A 129 13.00 -14.59 -9.92
N THR A 130 11.82 -15.17 -9.66
CA THR A 130 10.57 -14.87 -10.36
C THR A 130 9.70 -13.86 -9.60
N GLY A 131 10.20 -13.36 -8.45
CA GLY A 131 9.49 -12.40 -7.59
C GLY A 131 8.41 -13.03 -6.70
N HIS A 132 8.40 -14.35 -6.53
CA HIS A 132 7.54 -15.01 -5.55
C HIS A 132 8.19 -15.00 -4.17
N VAL A 133 7.35 -14.97 -3.14
CA VAL A 133 7.81 -15.04 -1.76
C VAL A 133 8.39 -16.41 -1.48
N SER A 134 9.69 -16.49 -1.19
CA SER A 134 10.39 -17.71 -0.76
C SER A 134 10.42 -17.86 0.75
N GLY A 135 10.28 -16.77 1.51
CA GLY A 135 10.21 -16.77 2.95
C GLY A 135 9.92 -15.37 3.47
N PHE A 136 9.47 -15.27 4.73
CA PHE A 136 9.32 -13.99 5.39
C PHE A 136 9.48 -14.13 6.91
N MET A 137 9.87 -13.03 7.54
CA MET A 137 9.86 -12.85 8.99
C MET A 137 9.07 -11.59 9.30
N MET A 138 8.31 -11.60 10.38
CA MET A 138 7.51 -10.46 10.82
C MET A 138 7.65 -10.26 12.32
N ASN A 139 7.82 -9.00 12.71
CA ASN A 139 7.70 -8.57 14.10
C ASN A 139 6.46 -7.67 14.22
N ASP A 140 5.42 -8.21 14.84
CA ASP A 140 4.15 -7.54 15.11
C ASP A 140 3.88 -7.38 16.64
N LYS A 141 4.87 -7.71 17.46
CA LYS A 141 4.74 -7.72 18.94
C LYS A 141 5.58 -6.66 19.63
N CYS A 142 6.59 -6.15 18.96
CA CYS A 142 7.46 -5.12 19.50
C CYS A 142 7.47 -3.89 18.60
N ALA A 143 7.17 -2.72 19.19
CA ALA A 143 7.14 -1.46 18.44
C ALA A 143 8.53 -0.94 18.05
N ALA A 144 9.62 -1.57 18.55
CA ALA A 144 10.98 -1.17 18.24
C ALA A 144 11.22 -1.03 16.73
N GLY A 145 11.70 0.13 16.30
CA GLY A 145 11.99 0.40 14.89
C GLY A 145 10.77 0.57 13.99
N THR A 146 9.56 0.59 14.54
CA THR A 146 8.33 0.86 13.78
C THR A 146 8.06 2.36 13.66
N GLY A 147 7.20 2.76 12.72
CA GLY A 147 6.81 4.15 12.53
C GLY A 147 6.22 4.78 13.80
N ARG A 148 5.40 4.05 14.55
CA ARG A 148 4.81 4.52 15.82
C ARG A 148 5.86 4.77 16.90
N PHE A 149 6.88 3.92 16.98
CA PHE A 149 7.99 4.14 17.89
C PHE A 149 8.76 5.41 17.51
N LEU A 150 9.06 5.59 16.23
CA LEU A 150 9.75 6.78 15.74
C LEU A 150 8.94 8.06 15.99
N GLU A 151 7.62 8.04 15.76
CA GLU A 151 6.73 9.15 16.08
C GLU A 151 6.74 9.50 17.58
N MET A 152 6.73 8.48 18.44
CA MET A 152 6.81 8.67 19.89
C MET A 152 8.15 9.31 20.29
N MET A 153 9.26 8.79 19.78
CA MET A 153 10.58 9.33 20.05
C MET A 153 10.74 10.77 19.55
N ALA A 154 10.24 11.09 18.38
CA ALA A 154 10.26 12.45 17.87
C ALA A 154 9.53 13.43 18.81
N ARG A 155 8.36 13.04 19.32
CA ARG A 155 7.61 13.85 20.32
C ARG A 155 8.36 14.02 21.62
N THR A 156 8.95 12.94 22.14
CA THR A 156 9.76 12.98 23.38
C THR A 156 10.97 13.91 23.24
N LEU A 157 11.58 13.92 22.05
CA LEU A 157 12.70 14.80 21.74
C LEU A 157 12.29 16.22 21.30
N GLU A 158 10.96 16.51 21.29
CA GLU A 158 10.37 17.77 20.81
C GLU A 158 10.79 18.11 19.36
N LEU A 159 10.92 17.09 18.52
CA LEU A 159 11.29 17.19 17.10
C LEU A 159 10.09 16.78 16.22
N ASP A 160 10.06 17.33 15.01
CA ASP A 160 9.29 16.70 13.95
C ASP A 160 10.06 15.53 13.30
N MET A 161 9.37 14.73 12.50
CA MET A 161 9.97 13.53 11.87
C MET A 161 11.09 13.88 10.89
N GLU A 162 10.98 15.00 10.19
CA GLU A 162 11.98 15.45 9.22
C GLU A 162 13.26 15.86 9.93
N GLU A 163 13.14 16.64 10.99
CA GLU A 163 14.28 17.06 11.82
C GLU A 163 14.95 15.87 12.50
N MET A 164 14.17 14.92 13.04
CA MET A 164 14.72 13.70 13.63
C MET A 164 15.47 12.86 12.59
N SER A 165 14.93 12.71 11.38
CA SER A 165 15.62 12.02 10.28
C SER A 165 16.93 12.69 9.91
N ARG A 166 16.93 14.02 9.79
CA ARG A 166 18.12 14.80 9.45
C ARG A 166 19.22 14.66 10.51
N ARG A 167 18.86 14.76 11.81
CA ARG A 167 19.81 14.56 12.90
C ARG A 167 20.35 13.15 12.99
N GLY A 168 19.51 12.15 12.70
CA GLY A 168 19.92 10.74 12.64
C GLY A 168 21.01 10.46 11.60
N LEU A 169 21.10 11.25 10.54
CA LEU A 169 22.16 11.13 9.53
C LEU A 169 23.49 11.76 9.96
N THR A 170 23.51 12.60 11.02
CA THR A 170 24.68 13.32 11.51
C THR A 170 25.09 12.89 12.92
N TRP A 171 24.86 11.62 13.26
CA TRP A 171 25.23 11.06 14.56
C TRP A 171 26.76 11.12 14.78
N GLU A 172 27.18 11.45 15.99
CA GLU A 172 28.60 11.63 16.34
C GLU A 172 29.16 10.46 17.16
N LYS A 173 28.29 9.75 17.86
CA LYS A 173 28.71 8.65 18.76
C LYS A 173 27.79 7.47 18.61
N GLU A 174 28.36 6.28 18.52
CA GLU A 174 27.62 5.05 18.63
C GLU A 174 27.16 4.86 20.08
N LEU A 175 25.84 4.80 20.27
CA LEU A 175 25.21 4.55 21.56
C LEU A 175 24.39 3.27 21.46
N THR A 176 24.64 2.35 22.36
CA THR A 176 23.84 1.14 22.50
C THR A 176 22.79 1.37 23.59
N ILE A 177 21.52 1.42 23.20
CA ILE A 177 20.39 1.43 24.12
C ILE A 177 20.03 -0.01 24.44
N SER A 178 19.73 -0.31 25.72
CA SER A 178 19.34 -1.67 26.14
C SER A 178 18.21 -2.19 25.27
N SER A 179 18.40 -3.38 24.72
CA SER A 179 17.49 -4.00 23.75
C SER A 179 16.27 -4.68 24.37
N MET A 180 16.09 -4.65 25.70
CA MET A 180 15.04 -5.43 26.36
C MET A 180 13.64 -4.90 26.10
N CYS A 181 13.43 -3.59 26.09
CA CYS A 181 12.16 -2.97 25.69
C CYS A 181 12.39 -1.50 25.30
N THR A 182 11.98 -1.13 24.09
CA THR A 182 12.15 0.24 23.61
C THR A 182 11.27 1.28 24.33
N VAL A 183 10.23 0.85 25.05
CA VAL A 183 9.45 1.73 25.93
C VAL A 183 10.32 2.38 27.01
N PHE A 184 11.42 1.74 27.41
CA PHE A 184 12.35 2.27 28.40
C PHE A 184 13.52 3.04 27.78
N ALA A 185 13.56 3.20 26.47
CA ALA A 185 14.60 3.98 25.80
C ALA A 185 14.46 5.51 26.01
N GLU A 186 13.32 5.92 26.57
CA GLU A 186 12.99 7.31 26.89
C GLU A 186 13.66 7.80 28.19
N SER A 187 14.09 6.90 29.08
CA SER A 187 14.63 7.21 30.42
C SER A 187 16.14 7.31 30.47
#